data_2a37f143d77e20ad0d416ee9d714d2eb
#
_entry.id   2a37f143d77e20ad0d416ee9d714d2eb
#
_cell.length_a   1.000
_cell.length_b   1.000
_cell.length_c   1.000
_cell.angle_alpha   90.00
_cell.angle_beta   90.00
_cell.angle_gamma   90.00
#
_symmetry.space_group_name_H-M   'P 1'
#
loop_
_entity.id
_entity.type
_entity.pdbx_description
1 polymer ?
#
loop_
_entity_poly.entity_id
_entity_poly.type
_entity_poly.pdbx_seq_one_letter_code
_entity_poly.pdbx_strand_id
1 'polypeptide(L)'
;MEANLKLKLEQLHERVDSLKDQINTEEATKNAFVMPFIQILGYDIFNPTEVIPEFICDIGTKKGEKVDYVIKKENEPILIIECKHWKENADAHNSQLH
;
A
#
# COMPACT_ATOMS: atom_id res chain seq x y z
N MET A 1 -13.91 4.33 17.46
CA MET A 1 -12.73 4.10 16.63
C MET A 1 -13.02 3.21 15.44
N GLU A 2 -13.61 2.06 15.67
CA GLU A 2 -13.93 1.15 14.56
C GLU A 2 -14.92 1.73 13.57
N ALA A 3 -15.92 2.47 14.07
CA ALA A 3 -16.89 3.11 13.19
C ALA A 3 -16.23 4.16 12.30
N ASN A 4 -15.28 4.93 12.84
CA ASN A 4 -14.54 5.90 12.05
C ASN A 4 -13.65 5.24 11.02
N LEU A 5 -13.01 4.15 11.39
CA LEU A 5 -12.16 3.41 10.46
C LEU A 5 -12.97 2.87 9.31
N LYS A 6 -14.12 2.26 9.62
CA LYS A 6 -15.01 1.73 8.58
C LYS A 6 -15.45 2.82 7.62
N LEU A 7 -15.87 3.95 8.16
CA LEU A 7 -16.32 5.08 7.34
C LEU A 7 -15.22 5.59 6.45
N LYS A 8 -14.01 5.75 6.99
CA LYS A 8 -12.86 6.22 6.22
C LYS A 8 -12.50 5.26 5.11
N LEU A 9 -12.56 3.96 5.38
CA LEU A 9 -12.28 2.96 4.36
C LEU A 9 -13.34 2.95 3.27
N GLU A 10 -14.60 3.13 3.63
CA GLU A 10 -15.67 3.23 2.64
C GLU A 10 -15.50 4.47 1.76
N GLN A 11 -15.13 5.59 2.36
CA GLN A 11 -14.88 6.81 1.61
C GLN A 11 -13.70 6.65 0.67
N LEU A 12 -12.65 5.99 1.12
CA LEU A 12 -11.51 5.72 0.28
C LEU A 12 -11.89 4.82 -0.90
N HIS A 13 -12.69 3.80 -0.63
CA HIS A 13 -13.16 2.89 -1.67
C HIS A 13 -13.95 3.64 -2.74
N GLU A 14 -14.87 4.50 -2.33
CA GLU A 14 -15.66 5.29 -3.27
C GLU A 14 -14.79 6.21 -4.11
N ARG A 15 -13.80 6.82 -3.48
CA ARG A 15 -12.89 7.72 -4.16
C ARG A 15 -12.06 6.98 -5.20
N VAL A 16 -11.50 5.83 -4.82
CA VAL A 16 -10.71 5.03 -5.74
C VAL A 16 -11.57 4.53 -6.89
N ASP A 17 -12.78 4.08 -6.59
CA ASP A 17 -13.70 3.58 -7.61
C ASP A 17 -14.03 4.67 -8.63
N SER A 18 -14.23 5.91 -8.16
CA SER A 18 -14.55 7.01 -9.06
C SER A 18 -13.35 7.44 -9.91
N LEU A 19 -12.13 7.16 -9.47
CA LEU A 19 -10.91 7.60 -10.15
C LEU A 19 -10.17 6.47 -10.87
N LYS A 20 -10.67 5.25 -10.77
CA LYS A 20 -9.90 4.08 -11.23
C LYS A 20 -9.53 4.13 -12.70
N ASP A 21 -10.34 4.75 -13.54
CA ASP A 21 -10.03 4.86 -14.96
C ASP A 21 -8.90 5.84 -15.23
N GLN A 22 -8.60 6.68 -14.27
CA GLN A 22 -7.52 7.66 -14.36
C GLN A 22 -6.26 7.23 -13.66
N ILE A 23 -6.32 6.12 -12.91
CA ILE A 23 -5.17 5.58 -12.20
C ILE A 23 -4.54 4.51 -13.07
N ASN A 24 -3.55 4.91 -13.85
CA ASN A 24 -2.99 4.06 -14.90
C ASN A 24 -1.61 3.51 -14.61
N THR A 25 -0.98 3.96 -13.53
CA THR A 25 0.38 3.53 -13.19
C THR A 25 0.45 3.04 -11.77
N GLU A 26 1.52 2.30 -11.47
CA GLU A 26 1.79 1.85 -10.11
C GLU A 26 1.99 3.05 -9.18
N GLU A 27 2.66 4.09 -9.67
CA GLU A 27 2.90 5.29 -8.87
C GLU A 27 1.59 6.01 -8.55
N ALA A 28 0.69 6.10 -9.52
CA ALA A 28 -0.63 6.70 -9.28
C ALA A 28 -1.44 5.88 -8.28
N THR A 29 -1.32 4.56 -8.32
CA THR A 29 -1.98 3.68 -7.36
C THR A 29 -1.48 3.94 -5.94
N LYS A 30 -0.16 4.11 -5.79
CA LYS A 30 0.42 4.44 -4.48
C LYS A 30 -0.16 5.74 -3.94
N ASN A 31 -0.19 6.78 -4.77
CA ASN A 31 -0.64 8.09 -4.32
C ASN A 31 -2.14 8.13 -4.05
N ALA A 32 -2.93 7.47 -4.86
CA ALA A 32 -4.39 7.56 -4.76
C ALA A 32 -4.98 6.60 -3.73
N PHE A 33 -4.33 5.49 -3.48
CA PHE A 33 -4.89 4.44 -2.63
C PHE A 33 -3.97 4.08 -1.46
N VAL A 34 -2.74 3.71 -1.74
CA VAL A 34 -1.87 3.13 -0.71
C VAL A 34 -1.53 4.13 0.39
N MET A 35 -1.11 5.33 0.01
CA MET A 35 -0.76 6.35 1.00
C MET A 35 -1.95 6.77 1.85
N PRO A 36 -3.12 7.06 1.27
CA PRO A 36 -4.29 7.34 2.11
C PRO A 36 -4.68 6.17 3.00
N PHE A 37 -4.53 4.94 2.51
CA PHE A 37 -4.83 3.76 3.31
C PHE A 37 -3.92 3.67 4.54
N ILE A 38 -2.62 3.90 4.35
CA ILE A 38 -1.67 3.90 5.46
C ILE A 38 -2.04 4.96 6.50
N GLN A 39 -2.42 6.15 6.03
CA GLN A 39 -2.87 7.23 6.92
C GLN A 39 -4.11 6.83 7.71
N ILE A 40 -5.07 6.18 7.06
CA ILE A 40 -6.29 5.74 7.70
C ILE A 40 -5.99 4.74 8.82
N LEU A 41 -4.97 3.91 8.63
CA LEU A 41 -4.55 2.97 9.66
C LEU A 41 -3.87 3.65 10.86
N GLY A 42 -3.59 4.95 10.76
CA GLY A 42 -3.04 5.70 11.86
C GLY A 42 -1.54 5.95 11.80
N TYR A 43 -0.91 5.60 10.70
CA TYR A 43 0.53 5.81 10.53
C TYR A 43 0.79 7.12 9.82
N ASP A 44 1.90 7.76 10.16
CA ASP A 44 2.28 9.05 9.60
C ASP A 44 3.15 8.84 8.37
N ILE A 45 2.56 9.02 7.19
CA ILE A 45 3.27 8.83 5.92
C ILE A 45 4.36 9.88 5.69
N PHE A 46 4.35 10.97 6.46
CA PHE A 46 5.37 12.01 6.34
C PHE A 46 6.52 11.80 7.31
N ASN A 47 6.45 10.76 8.14
CA ASN A 47 7.52 10.45 9.08
C ASN A 47 8.37 9.31 8.53
N PRO A 48 9.61 9.59 8.06
CA PRO A 48 10.44 8.56 7.43
C PRO A 48 10.96 7.50 8.39
N THR A 49 10.79 7.68 9.69
CA THR A 49 11.14 6.64 10.66
C THR A 49 9.98 5.67 10.91
N GLU A 50 8.79 6.04 10.49
CA GLU A 50 7.59 5.24 10.69
C GLU A 50 7.13 4.57 9.39
N VAL A 51 7.09 5.32 8.31
CA VAL A 51 6.70 4.82 7.00
C VAL A 51 7.85 5.06 6.03
N ILE A 52 8.51 3.99 5.62
CA ILE A 52 9.74 4.08 4.82
C ILE A 52 9.44 3.62 3.41
N PRO A 53 9.51 4.54 2.43
CA PRO A 53 9.30 4.16 1.04
C PRO A 53 10.54 3.51 0.44
N GLU A 54 10.33 2.66 -0.55
CA GLU A 54 11.39 2.03 -1.34
C GLU A 54 12.45 1.36 -0.47
N PHE A 55 11.98 0.59 0.50
CA PHE A 55 12.86 -0.06 1.48
C PHE A 55 13.44 -1.37 0.91
N ILE A 56 14.75 -1.56 1.11
CA ILE A 56 15.37 -2.85 0.78
C ILE A 56 15.14 -3.77 1.96
N CYS A 57 14.39 -4.83 1.72
CA CYS A 57 14.00 -5.74 2.78
C CYS A 57 15.18 -6.60 3.21
N ASP A 58 15.35 -6.77 4.52
CA ASP A 58 16.46 -7.58 5.05
C ASP A 58 15.96 -8.76 5.87
N ILE A 59 14.68 -9.08 5.74
CA ILE A 59 14.07 -10.16 6.53
C ILE A 59 13.29 -11.12 5.64
N GLY A 60 13.22 -12.37 6.09
CA GLY A 60 12.35 -13.37 5.50
C GLY A 60 12.66 -13.67 4.04
N THR A 61 11.64 -14.09 3.34
CA THR A 61 11.76 -14.46 1.92
C THR A 61 11.95 -13.25 1.01
N LYS A 62 11.72 -12.06 1.55
CA LYS A 62 11.88 -10.81 0.79
C LYS A 62 13.27 -10.23 0.90
N LYS A 63 14.18 -10.90 1.57
CA LYS A 63 15.52 -10.37 1.80
C LYS A 63 16.22 -10.01 0.48
N GLY A 64 16.71 -8.79 0.40
CA GLY A 64 17.37 -8.28 -0.79
C GLY A 64 16.44 -7.66 -1.81
N GLU A 65 15.13 -7.80 -1.64
CA GLU A 65 14.16 -7.20 -2.54
C GLU A 65 13.74 -5.82 -2.06
N LYS A 66 13.49 -4.93 -3.02
CA LYS A 66 12.96 -3.61 -2.71
C LYS A 66 11.45 -3.69 -2.62
N VAL A 67 10.89 -3.25 -1.49
CA VAL A 67 9.46 -3.19 -1.30
C VAL A 67 9.00 -1.73 -1.33
N ASP A 68 7.74 -1.51 -1.62
CA ASP A 68 7.25 -0.14 -1.79
C ASP A 68 7.22 0.64 -0.49
N TYR A 69 6.76 0.01 0.59
CA TYR A 69 6.70 0.65 1.90
C TYR A 69 6.95 -0.36 2.99
N VAL A 70 7.67 0.08 4.02
CA VAL A 70 7.77 -0.65 5.28
C VAL A 70 7.28 0.26 6.38
N ILE A 71 6.41 -0.27 7.22
CA ILE A 71 5.94 0.44 8.41
C ILE A 71 6.68 -0.12 9.60
N LYS A 72 7.34 0.76 10.35
CA LYS A 72 8.10 0.40 11.53
C LYS A 72 7.48 0.95 12.79
N LYS A 73 7.62 0.23 13.86
CA LYS A 73 7.27 0.70 15.20
C LYS A 73 8.44 0.36 16.11
N GLU A 74 8.96 1.38 16.78
CA GLU A 74 10.11 1.21 17.68
C GLU A 74 11.29 0.53 16.99
N ASN A 75 11.57 0.97 15.77
CA ASN A 75 12.64 0.46 14.91
C ASN A 75 12.45 -0.97 14.43
N GLU A 76 11.29 -1.56 14.64
CA GLU A 76 11.01 -2.89 14.14
C GLU A 76 9.98 -2.85 13.02
N PRO A 77 10.25 -3.51 11.89
CA PRO A 77 9.26 -3.56 10.83
C PRO A 77 8.06 -4.40 11.28
N ILE A 78 6.87 -3.81 11.12
CA ILE A 78 5.64 -4.49 11.50
C ILE A 78 4.74 -4.79 10.31
N LEU A 79 4.99 -4.13 9.18
CA LEU A 79 4.14 -4.30 8.01
C LEU A 79 4.95 -3.97 6.76
N ILE A 80 4.83 -4.81 5.75
CA ILE A 80 5.44 -4.60 4.44
C ILE A 80 4.32 -4.46 3.43
N ILE A 81 4.39 -3.40 2.63
CA ILE A 81 3.36 -3.14 1.62
C ILE A 81 4.01 -3.12 0.25
N GLU A 82 3.50 -3.94 -0.65
CA GLU A 82 3.87 -3.92 -2.04
C GLU A 82 2.66 -3.53 -2.86
N CYS A 83 2.85 -2.57 -3.75
CA CYS A 83 1.79 -2.04 -4.56
C CYS A 83 1.95 -2.53 -5.99
N LYS A 84 0.86 -3.03 -6.56
CA LYS A 84 0.83 -3.43 -7.97
C LYS A 84 -0.33 -2.74 -8.65
N HIS A 85 -0.11 -2.34 -9.90
CA HIS A 85 -1.21 -1.79 -10.67
C HIS A 85 -2.21 -2.92 -10.94
N TRP A 86 -3.49 -2.67 -10.70
CA TRP A 86 -4.49 -3.75 -10.75
C TRP A 86 -4.59 -4.42 -12.11
N LYS A 87 -4.34 -3.71 -13.20
CA LYS A 87 -4.38 -4.31 -14.53
C LYS A 87 -3.27 -5.34 -14.70
N GLU A 88 -2.05 -5.01 -14.25
CA GLU A 88 -0.94 -5.95 -14.26
C GLU A 88 -1.20 -7.11 -13.32
N ASN A 89 -1.74 -6.81 -12.16
CA ASN A 89 -2.06 -7.82 -11.17
C ASN A 89 -3.10 -8.81 -11.68
N ALA A 90 -4.10 -8.30 -12.38
CA ALA A 90 -5.14 -9.16 -12.94
C ALA A 90 -4.56 -10.15 -13.96
N ASP A 91 -3.68 -9.67 -14.81
CA ASP A 91 -3.05 -10.52 -15.81
C ASP A 91 -2.15 -11.57 -15.15
N ALA A 92 -1.32 -11.15 -14.21
CA ALA A 92 -0.45 -12.07 -13.50
C ALA A 92 -1.26 -13.08 -12.70
N HIS A 93 -2.33 -12.63 -12.08
CA HIS A 93 -3.20 -13.49 -11.28
C HIS A 93 -3.86 -14.56 -12.16
N ASN A 94 -4.35 -14.16 -13.32
CA ASN A 94 -4.97 -15.08 -14.23
C ASN A 94 -4.00 -16.16 -14.70
N SER A 95 -2.77 -15.81 -14.95
CA SER A 95 -1.77 -16.78 -15.39
C SER A 95 -1.36 -17.74 -14.28
N GLN A 96 -1.56 -17.37 -13.04
CA GLN A 96 -1.17 -18.18 -11.87
C GLN A 96 -2.29 -19.07 -11.35
N LEU A 97 -3.50 -18.85 -11.79
CA LEU A 97 -4.65 -19.60 -11.29
C LEU A 97 -4.82 -20.97 -11.93
N HIS A 98 -3.90 -21.35 -12.77
CA HIS A 98 -3.92 -22.68 -13.38
C HIS A 98 -3.16 -23.69 -12.56
#